data_525e22c13ed52ad1e056f6c12c0b5025
#
_entry.id   525e22c13ed52ad1e056f6c12c0b5025
#
_cell.length_a   1.000
_cell.length_b   1.000
_cell.length_c   1.000
_cell.angle_alpha   90.00
_cell.angle_beta   90.00
_cell.angle_gamma   90.00
#
_symmetry.space_group_name_H-M   'P 1'
#
loop_
_entity.id
_entity.type
_entity.pdbx_description
1 polymer ?
#
loop_
_entity_poly.entity_id
_entity_poly.type
_entity_poly.pdbx_seq_one_letter_code
_entity_poly.pdbx_strand_id
1 'polypeptide(L)'
;MLAVSKLKRAYGDFVAADEVSFTIAKGEIVGLLGHNGAGKTTIMKMLSGYLEPSAGTIQFQGLALADNLKTLQRKIGYLPENLPIYPEMSVAAYLDYAAELKGLQGVEKQRDIKRVIDATDIKNKLLAPIASLSRGYKQRVGVAQALLGRPALLILDEPTNGLDPQQTLQMRALIRTIAQEATVILSTHIMQEVDALCDRVLMMRAGRLVLDEKLSELRRARSLLLTTNQSGAELEPVLRCVTGVKTIETLGKNVHGEQLRIHLGDAADVQATTAALARLVLENNAELYQLQPETRDLESLFRDINNATLSAKKTQEVDRAA
;
A
#
# COMPACT_ATOMS: atom_id res chain seq x y z
N MET A 1 9.90 -14.76 -2.64
CA MET A 1 9.81 -13.74 -3.68
C MET A 1 8.62 -14.06 -4.56
N LEU A 2 7.78 -13.06 -4.84
CA LEU A 2 6.67 -13.11 -5.81
C LEU A 2 7.07 -12.26 -7.02
N ALA A 3 6.89 -12.78 -8.23
CA ALA A 3 7.12 -12.05 -9.47
C ALA A 3 5.88 -12.13 -10.36
N VAL A 4 5.44 -10.99 -10.85
CA VAL A 4 4.29 -10.81 -11.72
C VAL A 4 4.76 -10.15 -13.00
N SER A 5 4.44 -10.73 -14.15
CA SER A 5 4.88 -10.22 -15.44
C SER A 5 3.72 -10.11 -16.41
N LYS A 6 3.47 -8.86 -16.88
CA LYS A 6 2.46 -8.49 -17.89
C LYS A 6 1.09 -9.11 -17.62
N LEU A 7 0.67 -9.12 -16.34
CA LEU A 7 -0.56 -9.76 -15.92
C LEU A 7 -1.76 -9.02 -16.50
N LYS A 8 -2.63 -9.78 -17.16
CA LYS A 8 -3.84 -9.27 -17.82
C LYS A 8 -5.07 -10.07 -17.44
N ARG A 9 -6.20 -9.41 -17.22
CA ARG A 9 -7.51 -10.03 -17.09
C ARG A 9 -8.57 -9.21 -17.79
N ALA A 10 -9.25 -9.84 -18.75
CA ALA A 10 -10.38 -9.28 -19.46
C ALA A 10 -11.67 -10.06 -19.16
N TYR A 11 -12.80 -9.36 -19.17
CA TYR A 11 -14.15 -9.87 -19.06
C TYR A 11 -14.95 -9.33 -20.24
N GLY A 12 -15.01 -10.09 -21.34
CA GLY A 12 -15.48 -9.55 -22.60
C GLY A 12 -14.63 -8.35 -23.03
N ASP A 13 -15.27 -7.23 -23.30
CA ASP A 13 -14.60 -5.98 -23.71
C ASP A 13 -14.00 -5.19 -22.53
N PHE A 14 -14.33 -5.54 -21.30
CA PHE A 14 -13.83 -4.87 -20.11
C PHE A 14 -12.50 -5.46 -19.66
N VAL A 15 -11.44 -4.65 -19.64
CA VAL A 15 -10.12 -5.05 -19.17
C VAL A 15 -9.94 -4.58 -17.71
N ALA A 16 -9.99 -5.52 -16.78
CA ALA A 16 -9.88 -5.26 -15.34
C ALA A 16 -8.43 -5.14 -14.86
N ALA A 17 -7.48 -5.80 -15.54
CA ALA A 17 -6.05 -5.66 -15.32
C ALA A 17 -5.35 -5.70 -16.68
N ASP A 18 -4.41 -4.79 -16.94
CA ASP A 18 -3.75 -4.61 -18.23
C ASP A 18 -2.24 -4.44 -18.04
N GLU A 19 -1.49 -5.46 -18.46
CA GLU A 19 -0.02 -5.52 -18.44
C GLU A 19 0.65 -5.18 -17.09
N VAL A 20 0.03 -5.57 -15.98
CA VAL A 20 0.55 -5.29 -14.64
C VAL A 20 1.79 -6.13 -14.36
N SER A 21 2.90 -5.48 -14.00
CA SER A 21 4.17 -6.13 -13.69
C SER A 21 4.76 -5.54 -12.42
N PHE A 22 5.17 -6.40 -11.48
CA PHE A 22 5.89 -6.02 -10.25
C PHE A 22 6.55 -7.25 -9.62
N THR A 23 7.46 -7.01 -8.69
CA THR A 23 8.06 -8.07 -7.86
C THR A 23 7.93 -7.72 -6.39
N ILE A 24 7.80 -8.71 -5.50
CA ILE A 24 7.76 -8.49 -4.06
C ILE A 24 8.81 -9.38 -3.40
N ALA A 25 9.62 -8.78 -2.54
CA ALA A 25 10.64 -9.48 -1.78
C ALA A 25 10.01 -10.28 -0.62
N LYS A 26 10.79 -11.22 -0.05
CA LYS A 26 10.36 -11.94 1.15
C LYS A 26 10.33 -10.99 2.35
N GLY A 27 9.26 -11.05 3.14
CA GLY A 27 9.10 -10.25 4.36
C GLY A 27 8.69 -8.79 4.13
N GLU A 28 8.39 -8.40 2.88
CA GLU A 28 7.93 -7.06 2.53
C GLU A 28 6.42 -6.92 2.78
N ILE A 29 5.97 -5.78 3.30
CA ILE A 29 4.56 -5.40 3.39
C ILE A 29 4.26 -4.43 2.25
N VAL A 30 3.44 -4.87 1.30
CA VAL A 30 3.12 -4.09 0.11
C VAL A 30 1.64 -3.70 0.11
N GLY A 31 1.37 -2.40 0.00
CA GLY A 31 0.03 -1.86 -0.17
C GLY A 31 -0.36 -1.76 -1.64
N LEU A 32 -1.46 -2.39 -2.03
CA LEU A 32 -2.07 -2.22 -3.35
C LEU A 32 -3.17 -1.16 -3.25
N LEU A 33 -2.83 0.08 -3.63
CA LEU A 33 -3.69 1.26 -3.51
C LEU A 33 -4.43 1.55 -4.81
N GLY A 34 -5.64 2.06 -4.72
CA GLY A 34 -6.43 2.51 -5.89
C GLY A 34 -7.91 2.67 -5.56
N HIS A 35 -8.63 3.43 -6.36
CA HIS A 35 -10.09 3.56 -6.21
C HIS A 35 -10.82 2.23 -6.43
N ASN A 36 -12.09 2.19 -6.04
CA ASN A 36 -12.97 1.08 -6.38
C ASN A 36 -13.06 0.93 -7.90
N GLY A 37 -12.96 -0.31 -8.40
CA GLY A 37 -12.88 -0.58 -9.83
C GLY A 37 -11.50 -0.41 -10.47
N ALA A 38 -10.45 -0.04 -9.72
CA ALA A 38 -9.09 0.07 -10.26
C ALA A 38 -8.44 -1.27 -10.65
N GLY A 39 -9.05 -2.42 -10.29
CA GLY A 39 -8.53 -3.75 -10.59
C GLY A 39 -7.86 -4.46 -9.41
N LYS A 40 -7.82 -3.86 -8.21
CA LYS A 40 -7.14 -4.43 -7.01
C LYS A 40 -7.59 -5.85 -6.68
N THR A 41 -8.89 -6.05 -6.45
CA THR A 41 -9.46 -7.37 -6.12
C THR A 41 -9.22 -8.39 -7.24
N THR A 42 -9.22 -7.97 -8.50
CA THR A 42 -8.88 -8.84 -9.64
C THR A 42 -7.43 -9.32 -9.55
N ILE A 43 -6.48 -8.42 -9.28
CA ILE A 43 -5.07 -8.77 -9.04
C ILE A 43 -4.97 -9.74 -7.85
N MET A 44 -5.59 -9.43 -6.70
CA MET A 44 -5.56 -10.29 -5.50
C MET A 44 -6.08 -11.71 -5.79
N LYS A 45 -7.18 -11.84 -6.53
CA LYS A 45 -7.74 -13.13 -6.95
C LYS A 45 -6.81 -13.89 -7.89
N MET A 46 -6.11 -13.22 -8.79
CA MET A 46 -5.13 -13.87 -9.66
C MET A 46 -3.90 -14.33 -8.87
N LEU A 47 -3.39 -13.51 -7.95
CA LEU A 47 -2.24 -13.87 -7.09
C LEU A 47 -2.54 -15.05 -6.17
N SER A 48 -3.78 -15.16 -5.68
CA SER A 48 -4.21 -16.28 -4.83
C SER A 48 -4.53 -17.57 -5.63
N GLY A 49 -4.49 -17.49 -6.97
CA GLY A 49 -4.88 -18.60 -7.84
C GLY A 49 -6.39 -18.88 -7.85
N TYR A 50 -7.19 -17.94 -7.34
CA TYR A 50 -8.67 -18.05 -7.39
C TYR A 50 -9.22 -17.65 -8.76
N LEU A 51 -8.47 -16.86 -9.51
CA LEU A 51 -8.81 -16.41 -10.86
C LEU A 51 -7.62 -16.63 -11.78
N GLU A 52 -7.87 -17.26 -12.92
CA GLU A 52 -6.85 -17.44 -13.94
C GLU A 52 -6.65 -16.13 -14.73
N PRO A 53 -5.41 -15.70 -14.98
CA PRO A 53 -5.13 -14.56 -15.85
C PRO A 53 -5.48 -14.87 -17.31
N SER A 54 -5.92 -13.86 -18.07
CA SER A 54 -6.11 -13.97 -19.52
C SER A 54 -4.77 -13.97 -20.27
N ALA A 55 -3.74 -13.33 -19.70
CA ALA A 55 -2.36 -13.34 -20.19
C ALA A 55 -1.39 -12.94 -19.07
N GLY A 56 -0.10 -13.15 -19.30
CA GLY A 56 0.96 -12.89 -18.33
C GLY A 56 1.24 -14.07 -17.42
N THR A 57 2.17 -13.90 -16.48
CA THR A 57 2.63 -14.98 -15.59
C THR A 57 2.77 -14.52 -14.16
N ILE A 58 2.54 -15.46 -13.23
CA ILE A 58 2.77 -15.28 -11.80
C ILE A 58 3.74 -16.37 -11.36
N GLN A 59 4.84 -15.97 -10.73
CA GLN A 59 5.80 -16.89 -10.13
C GLN A 59 5.91 -16.61 -8.64
N PHE A 60 5.80 -17.67 -7.83
CA PHE A 60 5.98 -17.60 -6.39
C PHE A 60 6.99 -18.65 -5.95
N GLN A 61 8.01 -18.20 -5.20
CA GLN A 61 9.14 -19.04 -4.78
C GLN A 61 9.85 -19.78 -5.95
N GLY A 62 9.94 -19.14 -7.12
CA GLY A 62 10.56 -19.72 -8.31
C GLY A 62 9.68 -20.70 -9.11
N LEU A 63 8.45 -20.96 -8.67
CA LEU A 63 7.51 -21.85 -9.34
C LEU A 63 6.40 -21.03 -10.02
N ALA A 64 6.02 -21.42 -11.25
CA ALA A 64 4.88 -20.83 -11.94
C ALA A 64 3.58 -21.24 -11.24
N LEU A 65 2.72 -20.26 -10.94
CA LEU A 65 1.45 -20.50 -10.23
C LEU A 65 0.51 -21.40 -11.04
N ALA A 66 0.45 -21.22 -12.35
CA ALA A 66 -0.41 -21.99 -13.24
C ALA A 66 -0.11 -23.48 -13.18
N ASP A 67 1.19 -23.84 -13.20
CA ASP A 67 1.62 -25.25 -13.24
C ASP A 67 1.62 -25.92 -11.86
N ASN A 68 1.67 -25.11 -10.78
CA ASN A 68 1.83 -25.61 -9.40
C ASN A 68 0.72 -25.13 -8.46
N LEU A 69 -0.48 -24.89 -8.97
CA LEU A 69 -1.58 -24.20 -8.29
C LEU A 69 -1.84 -24.76 -6.88
N LYS A 70 -2.15 -26.07 -6.76
CA LYS A 70 -2.49 -26.69 -5.45
C LYS A 70 -1.35 -26.60 -4.44
N THR A 71 -0.12 -26.76 -4.89
CA THR A 71 1.07 -26.69 -4.04
C THR A 71 1.30 -25.28 -3.52
N LEU A 72 1.15 -24.28 -4.39
CA LEU A 72 1.36 -22.88 -4.02
C LEU A 72 0.18 -22.30 -3.21
N GLN A 73 -1.06 -22.70 -3.48
CA GLN A 73 -2.22 -22.31 -2.67
C GLN A 73 -2.11 -22.75 -1.20
N ARG A 74 -1.43 -23.84 -0.90
CA ARG A 74 -1.15 -24.23 0.51
C ARG A 74 -0.21 -23.24 1.19
N LYS A 75 0.67 -22.56 0.44
CA LYS A 75 1.64 -21.57 0.92
C LYS A 75 1.13 -20.13 0.84
N ILE A 76 -0.07 -19.93 0.29
CA ILE A 76 -0.73 -18.63 0.17
C ILE A 76 -1.93 -18.59 1.11
N GLY A 77 -1.98 -17.57 1.97
CA GLY A 77 -3.17 -17.20 2.73
C GLY A 77 -3.94 -16.12 1.98
N TYR A 78 -5.25 -16.24 1.89
CA TYR A 78 -6.08 -15.23 1.22
C TYR A 78 -7.28 -14.87 2.08
N LEU A 79 -7.43 -13.58 2.35
CA LEU A 79 -8.59 -12.96 2.96
C LEU A 79 -9.28 -12.11 1.88
N PRO A 80 -10.39 -12.55 1.30
CA PRO A 80 -11.17 -11.74 0.37
C PRO A 80 -11.97 -10.67 1.11
N GLU A 81 -12.33 -9.57 0.45
CA GLU A 81 -13.18 -8.50 0.98
C GLU A 81 -14.51 -9.04 1.54
N ASN A 82 -15.16 -9.93 0.80
CA ASN A 82 -16.33 -10.65 1.27
C ASN A 82 -15.88 -11.99 1.84
N LEU A 83 -15.95 -12.13 3.16
CA LEU A 83 -15.51 -13.32 3.87
C LEU A 83 -16.34 -14.54 3.45
N PRO A 84 -15.71 -15.64 2.99
CA PRO A 84 -16.39 -16.89 2.66
C PRO A 84 -16.66 -17.70 3.93
N ILE A 85 -17.44 -17.12 4.85
CA ILE A 85 -17.78 -17.75 6.13
C ILE A 85 -19.14 -18.44 6.05
N TYR A 86 -19.28 -19.52 6.82
CA TYR A 86 -20.55 -20.23 7.01
C TYR A 86 -21.21 -19.69 8.28
N PRO A 87 -22.27 -18.87 8.16
CA PRO A 87 -22.85 -18.13 9.31
C PRO A 87 -23.31 -19.00 10.45
N GLU A 88 -23.79 -20.20 10.13
CA GLU A 88 -24.32 -21.21 11.07
C GLU A 88 -23.25 -22.00 11.82
N MET A 89 -22.03 -22.05 11.29
CA MET A 89 -20.94 -22.75 11.95
C MET A 89 -20.43 -21.97 13.17
N SER A 90 -19.99 -22.72 14.20
CA SER A 90 -19.17 -22.09 15.24
C SER A 90 -17.79 -21.73 14.71
N VAL A 91 -17.12 -20.76 15.34
CA VAL A 91 -15.74 -20.38 14.95
C VAL A 91 -14.80 -21.58 14.96
N ALA A 92 -14.89 -22.44 16.00
CA ALA A 92 -14.06 -23.63 16.11
C ALA A 92 -14.32 -24.61 14.96
N ALA A 93 -15.58 -24.90 14.63
CA ALA A 93 -15.95 -25.80 13.53
C ALA A 93 -15.49 -25.24 12.18
N TYR A 94 -15.61 -23.93 11.97
CA TYR A 94 -15.14 -23.28 10.73
C TYR A 94 -13.62 -23.36 10.56
N LEU A 95 -12.85 -23.09 11.63
CA LEU A 95 -11.39 -23.19 11.57
C LEU A 95 -10.93 -24.63 11.39
N ASP A 96 -11.61 -25.60 12.00
CA ASP A 96 -11.32 -27.03 11.79
C ASP A 96 -11.54 -27.44 10.35
N TYR A 97 -12.66 -27.08 9.76
CA TYR A 97 -12.99 -27.29 8.35
C TYR A 97 -11.98 -26.60 7.40
N ALA A 98 -11.64 -25.33 7.67
CA ALA A 98 -10.68 -24.59 6.85
C ALA A 98 -9.27 -25.20 6.93
N ALA A 99 -8.88 -25.73 8.08
CA ALA A 99 -7.59 -26.41 8.25
C ALA A 99 -7.54 -27.72 7.45
N GLU A 100 -8.64 -28.47 7.38
CA GLU A 100 -8.74 -29.66 6.53
C GLU A 100 -8.62 -29.34 5.05
N LEU A 101 -9.28 -28.29 4.57
CA LEU A 101 -9.16 -27.81 3.20
C LEU A 101 -7.73 -27.38 2.85
N LYS A 102 -6.96 -26.89 3.82
CA LYS A 102 -5.52 -26.61 3.67
C LYS A 102 -4.66 -27.88 3.66
N GLY A 103 -5.24 -29.04 3.96
CA GLY A 103 -4.57 -30.33 4.01
C GLY A 103 -3.86 -30.60 5.33
N LEU A 104 -4.18 -29.85 6.40
CA LEU A 104 -3.67 -30.10 7.75
C LEU A 104 -4.40 -31.27 8.39
N GLN A 105 -3.68 -32.16 9.09
CA GLN A 105 -4.23 -33.35 9.72
C GLN A 105 -3.65 -33.62 11.11
N GLY A 106 -4.38 -34.37 11.93
CA GLY A 106 -3.93 -34.87 13.22
C GLY A 106 -3.42 -33.78 14.16
N VAL A 107 -2.29 -34.04 14.81
CA VAL A 107 -1.67 -33.14 15.82
C VAL A 107 -1.22 -31.83 15.20
N GLU A 108 -0.76 -31.82 13.96
CA GLU A 108 -0.34 -30.61 13.26
C GLU A 108 -1.53 -29.66 13.07
N LYS A 109 -2.68 -30.17 12.63
CA LYS A 109 -3.93 -29.40 12.50
C LYS A 109 -4.29 -28.72 13.82
N GLN A 110 -4.33 -29.49 14.92
CA GLN A 110 -4.69 -28.96 16.23
C GLN A 110 -3.72 -27.87 16.71
N ARG A 111 -2.42 -28.08 16.54
CA ARG A 111 -1.37 -27.11 16.90
C ARG A 111 -1.51 -25.83 16.10
N ASP A 112 -1.77 -25.94 14.81
CA ASP A 112 -1.88 -24.76 13.94
C ASP A 112 -3.17 -23.97 14.19
N ILE A 113 -4.31 -24.67 14.41
CA ILE A 113 -5.57 -24.02 14.82
C ILE A 113 -5.37 -23.24 16.13
N LYS A 114 -4.73 -23.85 17.14
CA LYS A 114 -4.43 -23.14 18.40
C LYS A 114 -3.59 -21.89 18.16
N ARG A 115 -2.54 -22.01 17.34
CA ARG A 115 -1.67 -20.87 16.98
C ARG A 115 -2.45 -19.71 16.36
N VAL A 116 -3.31 -19.98 15.38
CA VAL A 116 -4.07 -18.91 14.71
C VAL A 116 -5.13 -18.30 15.63
N ILE A 117 -5.75 -19.07 16.52
CA ILE A 117 -6.68 -18.59 17.56
C ILE A 117 -5.98 -17.60 18.49
N ASP A 118 -4.79 -17.97 18.98
CA ASP A 118 -4.00 -17.14 19.88
C ASP A 118 -3.52 -15.86 19.15
N ALA A 119 -3.04 -16.00 17.90
CA ALA A 119 -2.55 -14.88 17.09
C ALA A 119 -3.64 -13.84 16.77
N THR A 120 -4.89 -14.28 16.57
CA THR A 120 -6.01 -13.38 16.18
C THR A 120 -6.89 -12.97 17.34
N ASP A 121 -6.60 -13.42 18.57
CA ASP A 121 -7.33 -13.09 19.80
C ASP A 121 -8.85 -13.38 19.69
N ILE A 122 -9.20 -14.60 19.25
CA ILE A 122 -10.60 -15.03 19.07
C ILE A 122 -11.02 -16.15 20.05
N LYS A 123 -10.18 -16.47 21.03
CA LYS A 123 -10.38 -17.58 21.96
C LYS A 123 -11.73 -17.53 22.69
N ASN A 124 -12.19 -16.35 23.06
CA ASN A 124 -13.45 -16.13 23.78
C ASN A 124 -14.72 -16.29 22.92
N LYS A 125 -14.56 -16.55 21.60
CA LYS A 125 -15.66 -16.68 20.63
C LYS A 125 -15.73 -18.03 19.94
N LEU A 126 -14.93 -19.01 20.34
CA LEU A 126 -14.77 -20.30 19.62
C LEU A 126 -16.08 -21.07 19.46
N LEU A 127 -16.94 -21.03 20.48
CA LEU A 127 -18.23 -21.76 20.46
C LEU A 127 -19.37 -20.92 19.88
N ALA A 128 -19.14 -19.62 19.64
CA ALA A 128 -20.17 -18.74 19.10
C ALA A 128 -20.42 -19.03 17.62
N PRO A 129 -21.67 -19.01 17.15
CA PRO A 129 -21.98 -19.01 15.72
C PRO A 129 -21.39 -17.77 15.06
N ILE A 130 -20.79 -17.93 13.86
CA ILE A 130 -20.17 -16.81 13.15
C ILE A 130 -21.19 -15.72 12.84
N ALA A 131 -22.45 -16.06 12.59
CA ALA A 131 -23.53 -15.09 12.39
C ALA A 131 -23.62 -14.06 13.51
N SER A 132 -23.43 -14.48 14.78
CA SER A 132 -23.58 -13.65 15.97
C SER A 132 -22.39 -12.72 16.26
N LEU A 133 -21.29 -12.85 15.50
CA LEU A 133 -20.08 -12.07 15.71
C LEU A 133 -20.23 -10.64 15.17
N SER A 134 -19.60 -9.68 15.86
CA SER A 134 -19.37 -8.35 15.29
C SER A 134 -18.49 -8.42 14.03
N ARG A 135 -18.57 -7.39 13.20
CA ARG A 135 -17.75 -7.31 11.99
C ARG A 135 -16.25 -7.50 12.26
N GLY A 136 -15.73 -6.88 13.31
CA GLY A 136 -14.32 -7.02 13.71
C GLY A 136 -13.95 -8.45 14.10
N TYR A 137 -14.81 -9.17 14.82
CA TYR A 137 -14.56 -10.58 15.09
C TYR A 137 -14.66 -11.45 13.84
N LYS A 138 -15.62 -11.21 12.95
CA LYS A 138 -15.67 -11.90 11.63
C LYS A 138 -14.39 -11.69 10.85
N GLN A 139 -13.88 -10.47 10.82
CA GLN A 139 -12.62 -10.15 10.14
C GLN A 139 -11.43 -10.91 10.77
N ARG A 140 -11.33 -10.97 12.10
CA ARG A 140 -10.30 -11.76 12.79
C ARG A 140 -10.40 -13.25 12.49
N VAL A 141 -11.61 -13.81 12.42
CA VAL A 141 -11.84 -15.21 12.01
C VAL A 141 -11.37 -15.44 10.56
N GLY A 142 -11.63 -14.50 9.64
CA GLY A 142 -11.13 -14.54 8.27
C GLY A 142 -9.60 -14.49 8.20
N VAL A 143 -8.96 -13.63 9.00
CA VAL A 143 -7.49 -13.59 9.11
C VAL A 143 -6.96 -14.90 9.71
N ALA A 144 -7.60 -15.46 10.75
CA ALA A 144 -7.22 -16.75 11.32
C ALA A 144 -7.24 -17.87 10.27
N GLN A 145 -8.31 -17.92 9.45
CA GLN A 145 -8.42 -18.88 8.33
C GLN A 145 -7.30 -18.68 7.31
N ALA A 146 -7.00 -17.42 6.94
CA ALA A 146 -5.94 -17.14 5.99
C ALA A 146 -4.54 -17.52 6.50
N LEU A 147 -4.33 -17.51 7.82
CA LEU A 147 -3.06 -17.87 8.49
C LEU A 147 -2.84 -19.37 8.64
N LEU A 148 -3.87 -20.22 8.45
CA LEU A 148 -3.73 -21.68 8.54
C LEU A 148 -2.70 -22.19 7.55
N GLY A 149 -1.88 -23.15 7.99
CA GLY A 149 -0.82 -23.75 7.18
C GLY A 149 0.44 -22.89 7.10
N ARG A 150 0.59 -21.85 7.90
CA ARG A 150 1.77 -20.94 7.93
C ARG A 150 2.14 -20.42 6.54
N PRO A 151 1.26 -19.62 5.91
CA PRO A 151 1.50 -19.15 4.56
C PRO A 151 2.79 -18.32 4.49
N ALA A 152 3.55 -18.50 3.41
CA ALA A 152 4.70 -17.64 3.12
C ALA A 152 4.31 -16.33 2.43
N LEU A 153 3.10 -16.28 1.86
CA LEU A 153 2.47 -15.09 1.28
C LEU A 153 1.06 -14.94 1.85
N LEU A 154 0.76 -13.79 2.44
CA LEU A 154 -0.56 -13.42 2.91
C LEU A 154 -1.14 -12.31 2.04
N ILE A 155 -2.30 -12.53 1.48
CA ILE A 155 -3.04 -11.59 0.62
C ILE A 155 -4.29 -11.17 1.38
N LEU A 156 -4.43 -9.87 1.66
CA LEU A 156 -5.52 -9.30 2.44
C LEU A 156 -6.27 -8.25 1.59
N ASP A 157 -7.50 -8.54 1.22
CA ASP A 157 -8.34 -7.63 0.43
C ASP A 157 -9.20 -6.79 1.37
N GLU A 158 -8.89 -5.49 1.50
CA GLU A 158 -9.56 -4.50 2.37
C GLU A 158 -9.70 -4.97 3.83
N PRO A 159 -8.60 -5.37 4.53
CA PRO A 159 -8.66 -6.05 5.83
C PRO A 159 -9.25 -5.22 6.96
N THR A 160 -9.29 -3.91 6.83
CA THR A 160 -9.76 -2.95 7.84
C THR A 160 -11.10 -2.32 7.48
N ASN A 161 -11.66 -2.66 6.31
CA ASN A 161 -12.89 -2.07 5.82
C ASN A 161 -14.07 -2.28 6.80
N GLY A 162 -14.65 -1.16 7.28
CA GLY A 162 -15.81 -1.13 8.18
C GLY A 162 -15.51 -1.56 9.62
N LEU A 163 -14.24 -1.48 10.03
CA LEU A 163 -13.83 -1.57 11.42
C LEU A 163 -13.89 -0.17 12.07
N ASP A 164 -14.17 -0.13 13.35
CA ASP A 164 -14.00 1.09 14.14
C ASP A 164 -12.51 1.42 14.35
N PRO A 165 -12.17 2.64 14.80
CA PRO A 165 -10.77 3.05 14.97
C PRO A 165 -9.94 2.14 15.88
N GLN A 166 -10.53 1.62 16.95
CA GLN A 166 -9.85 0.73 17.89
C GLN A 166 -9.58 -0.64 17.26
N GLN A 167 -10.58 -1.20 16.58
CA GLN A 167 -10.43 -2.46 15.84
C GLN A 167 -9.41 -2.33 14.70
N THR A 168 -9.39 -1.19 14.01
CA THR A 168 -8.39 -0.88 12.96
C THR A 168 -6.97 -0.90 13.53
N LEU A 169 -6.73 -0.26 14.69
CA LEU A 169 -5.43 -0.29 15.34
C LEU A 169 -5.00 -1.71 15.72
N GLN A 170 -5.92 -2.51 16.25
CA GLN A 170 -5.66 -3.91 16.60
C GLN A 170 -5.35 -4.76 15.36
N MET A 171 -6.09 -4.55 14.25
CA MET A 171 -5.84 -5.24 13.00
C MET A 171 -4.47 -4.87 12.41
N ARG A 172 -4.10 -3.59 12.46
CA ARG A 172 -2.76 -3.13 12.03
C ARG A 172 -1.64 -3.79 12.85
N ALA A 173 -1.80 -3.87 14.18
CA ALA A 173 -0.84 -4.54 15.05
C ALA A 173 -0.71 -6.04 14.70
N LEU A 174 -1.84 -6.71 14.45
CA LEU A 174 -1.87 -8.11 14.03
C LEU A 174 -1.13 -8.31 12.69
N ILE A 175 -1.41 -7.49 11.67
CA ILE A 175 -0.75 -7.56 10.36
C ILE A 175 0.76 -7.36 10.48
N ARG A 176 1.22 -6.41 11.30
CA ARG A 176 2.65 -6.19 11.56
C ARG A 176 3.33 -7.40 12.22
N THR A 177 2.64 -8.06 13.16
CA THR A 177 3.16 -9.27 13.79
C THR A 177 3.30 -10.41 12.78
N ILE A 178 2.30 -10.60 11.92
CA ILE A 178 2.30 -11.63 10.87
C ILE A 178 3.42 -11.37 9.85
N ALA A 179 3.68 -10.11 9.50
CA ALA A 179 4.68 -9.73 8.53
C ALA A 179 6.12 -10.06 8.95
N GLN A 180 6.36 -10.35 10.22
CA GLN A 180 7.67 -10.85 10.68
C GLN A 180 7.98 -12.26 10.14
N GLU A 181 6.96 -13.05 9.82
CA GLU A 181 7.11 -14.43 9.35
C GLU A 181 6.70 -14.62 7.88
N ALA A 182 5.84 -13.75 7.34
CA ALA A 182 5.27 -13.86 6.00
C ALA A 182 5.43 -12.57 5.20
N THR A 183 5.44 -12.68 3.88
CA THR A 183 5.25 -11.56 2.96
C THR A 183 3.78 -11.18 2.96
N VAL A 184 3.46 -9.89 3.03
CA VAL A 184 2.07 -9.42 3.08
C VAL A 184 1.77 -8.50 1.90
N ILE A 185 0.67 -8.77 1.21
CA ILE A 185 0.06 -7.85 0.25
C ILE A 185 -1.31 -7.48 0.80
N LEU A 186 -1.57 -6.21 0.97
CA LEU A 186 -2.91 -5.75 1.35
C LEU A 186 -3.45 -4.77 0.32
N SER A 187 -4.73 -4.90 -0.02
CA SER A 187 -5.41 -3.87 -0.80
C SER A 187 -6.09 -2.90 0.15
N THR A 188 -6.09 -1.64 -0.22
CA THR A 188 -6.89 -0.62 0.44
C THR A 188 -7.12 0.58 -0.49
N HIS A 189 -8.15 1.36 -0.19
CA HIS A 189 -8.37 2.67 -0.78
C HIS A 189 -8.05 3.80 0.22
N ILE A 190 -7.61 3.45 1.45
CA ILE A 190 -7.31 4.38 2.54
C ILE A 190 -5.79 4.58 2.63
N MET A 191 -5.32 5.77 2.26
CA MET A 191 -3.89 6.09 2.21
C MET A 191 -3.22 6.03 3.57
N GLN A 192 -3.93 6.42 4.63
CA GLN A 192 -3.45 6.34 6.02
C GLN A 192 -3.14 4.92 6.47
N GLU A 193 -3.75 3.90 5.87
CA GLU A 193 -3.42 2.49 6.15
C GLU A 193 -2.13 2.07 5.49
N VAL A 194 -1.94 2.49 4.23
CA VAL A 194 -0.68 2.27 3.52
C VAL A 194 0.47 2.92 4.29
N ASP A 195 0.31 4.18 4.68
CA ASP A 195 1.29 4.92 5.48
C ASP A 195 1.62 4.27 6.82
N ALA A 196 0.62 3.66 7.45
CA ALA A 196 0.79 3.05 8.77
C ALA A 196 1.38 1.64 8.72
N LEU A 197 1.19 0.88 7.64
CA LEU A 197 1.50 -0.56 7.59
C LEU A 197 2.57 -0.93 6.60
N CYS A 198 2.62 -0.26 5.43
CA CYS A 198 3.36 -0.75 4.28
C CYS A 198 4.79 -0.21 4.23
N ASP A 199 5.68 -1.00 3.61
CA ASP A 199 7.04 -0.57 3.26
C ASP A 199 7.06 0.05 1.85
N ARG A 200 6.12 -0.39 0.99
CA ARG A 200 6.04 -0.04 -0.42
C ARG A 200 4.59 0.03 -0.87
N VAL A 201 4.32 0.88 -1.84
CA VAL A 201 3.00 1.05 -2.45
C VAL A 201 3.02 0.75 -3.93
N LEU A 202 2.06 -0.05 -4.35
CA LEU A 202 1.70 -0.30 -5.74
C LEU A 202 0.38 0.43 -6.00
N MET A 203 0.38 1.45 -6.86
CA MET A 203 -0.85 2.20 -7.14
C MET A 203 -1.46 1.75 -8.45
N MET A 204 -2.71 1.29 -8.34
CA MET A 204 -3.52 0.83 -9.47
C MET A 204 -4.51 1.90 -9.93
N ARG A 205 -4.64 2.04 -11.25
CA ARG A 205 -5.63 2.91 -11.86
C ARG A 205 -6.08 2.34 -13.21
N ALA A 206 -7.40 2.23 -13.40
CA ALA A 206 -8.00 1.73 -14.64
C ALA A 206 -7.34 0.44 -15.15
N GLY A 207 -7.08 -0.51 -14.24
CA GLY A 207 -6.44 -1.79 -14.55
C GLY A 207 -4.92 -1.76 -14.72
N ARG A 208 -4.27 -0.60 -14.64
CA ARG A 208 -2.81 -0.46 -14.84
C ARG A 208 -2.09 -0.08 -13.55
N LEU A 209 -0.84 -0.50 -13.44
CA LEU A 209 0.06 -0.06 -12.39
C LEU A 209 0.65 1.31 -12.79
N VAL A 210 0.37 2.35 -12.00
CA VAL A 210 0.80 3.73 -12.30
C VAL A 210 1.91 4.21 -11.37
N LEU A 211 2.13 3.53 -10.25
CA LEU A 211 3.24 3.80 -9.31
C LEU A 211 3.67 2.50 -8.65
N ASP A 212 4.96 2.36 -8.46
CA ASP A 212 5.61 1.27 -7.73
C ASP A 212 6.83 1.84 -7.00
N GLU A 213 6.64 2.22 -5.71
CA GLU A 213 7.65 2.95 -4.96
C GLU A 213 7.67 2.56 -3.47
N LYS A 214 8.84 2.63 -2.86
CA LYS A 214 9.00 2.51 -1.41
C LYS A 214 8.48 3.77 -0.72
N LEU A 215 7.77 3.59 0.39
CA LEU A 215 7.26 4.73 1.17
C LEU A 215 8.38 5.62 1.72
N SER A 216 9.54 5.07 2.05
CA SER A 216 10.71 5.84 2.45
C SER A 216 11.17 6.82 1.36
N GLU A 217 11.13 6.42 0.08
CA GLU A 217 11.49 7.29 -1.05
C GLU A 217 10.42 8.35 -1.33
N LEU A 218 9.13 7.98 -1.19
CA LEU A 218 8.03 8.94 -1.35
C LEU A 218 8.03 10.03 -0.27
N ARG A 219 8.38 9.65 0.97
CA ARG A 219 8.48 10.59 2.10
C ARG A 219 9.75 11.43 2.10
N ARG A 220 10.73 11.07 1.27
CA ARG A 220 11.97 11.85 1.17
C ARG A 220 11.67 13.23 0.64
N ALA A 221 11.98 14.22 1.44
CA ALA A 221 11.83 15.61 1.01
C ALA A 221 12.78 15.87 -0.17
N ARG A 222 12.19 16.25 -1.30
CA ARG A 222 12.94 16.65 -2.51
C ARG A 222 12.98 18.16 -2.68
N SER A 223 12.30 18.89 -1.81
CA SER A 223 12.27 20.33 -1.77
C SER A 223 12.10 20.86 -0.34
N LEU A 224 12.53 22.10 -0.13
CA LEU A 224 12.31 22.86 1.09
C LEU A 224 11.43 24.06 0.76
N LEU A 225 10.48 24.36 1.63
CA LEU A 225 9.67 25.57 1.56
C LEU A 225 10.28 26.62 2.49
N LEU A 226 10.76 27.72 1.92
CA LEU A 226 11.28 28.88 2.63
C LEU A 226 10.26 30.01 2.56
N THR A 227 9.96 30.64 3.70
CA THR A 227 9.16 31.88 3.77
C THR A 227 9.99 32.96 4.46
N THR A 228 10.13 34.12 3.83
CA THR A 228 11.00 35.22 4.28
C THR A 228 10.39 36.59 3.92
N ASN A 229 10.91 37.65 4.54
CA ASN A 229 10.52 39.05 4.20
C ASN A 229 11.19 39.56 2.93
N GLN A 230 12.32 38.96 2.51
CA GLN A 230 13.09 39.38 1.35
C GLN A 230 12.58 38.78 0.05
N SER A 231 12.87 39.46 -1.07
CA SER A 231 12.49 39.00 -2.39
C SER A 231 13.33 37.81 -2.83
N GLY A 232 12.67 36.84 -3.50
CA GLY A 232 13.33 35.67 -4.04
C GLY A 232 14.47 36.01 -4.99
N ALA A 233 14.34 37.08 -5.77
CA ALA A 233 15.37 37.57 -6.68
C ALA A 233 16.67 38.01 -5.97
N GLU A 234 16.55 38.52 -4.75
CA GLU A 234 17.71 38.95 -3.94
C GLU A 234 18.41 37.76 -3.26
N LEU A 235 17.63 36.79 -2.79
CA LEU A 235 18.17 35.64 -2.05
C LEU A 235 18.63 34.49 -2.96
N GLU A 236 18.03 34.30 -4.12
CA GLU A 236 18.32 33.17 -5.02
C GLU A 236 19.81 33.01 -5.36
N PRO A 237 20.61 34.07 -5.68
CA PRO A 237 22.02 33.92 -5.99
C PRO A 237 22.83 33.31 -4.82
N VAL A 238 22.46 33.69 -3.59
CA VAL A 238 23.14 33.25 -2.36
C VAL A 238 22.72 31.84 -2.01
N LEU A 239 21.43 31.54 -2.05
CA LEU A 239 20.89 30.23 -1.71
C LEU A 239 21.32 29.14 -2.69
N ARG A 240 21.55 29.47 -3.98
CA ARG A 240 22.09 28.54 -4.98
C ARG A 240 23.51 28.05 -4.69
N CYS A 241 24.27 28.77 -3.89
CA CYS A 241 25.64 28.38 -3.50
C CYS A 241 25.66 27.25 -2.47
N VAL A 242 24.55 26.92 -1.84
CA VAL A 242 24.48 25.87 -0.83
C VAL A 242 24.56 24.50 -1.47
N THR A 243 25.51 23.69 -0.99
CA THR A 243 25.65 22.30 -1.42
C THR A 243 24.34 21.52 -1.21
N GLY A 244 23.85 20.88 -2.26
CA GLY A 244 22.59 20.14 -2.23
C GLY A 244 21.41 20.88 -2.82
N VAL A 245 21.50 22.19 -3.08
CA VAL A 245 20.48 22.96 -3.81
C VAL A 245 20.63 22.71 -5.31
N LYS A 246 19.54 22.34 -5.98
CA LYS A 246 19.49 22.10 -7.43
C LYS A 246 18.88 23.28 -8.18
N THR A 247 17.68 23.69 -7.80
CA THR A 247 16.96 24.83 -8.40
C THR A 247 16.11 25.52 -7.32
N ILE A 248 15.78 26.78 -7.57
CA ILE A 248 14.92 27.60 -6.70
C ILE A 248 13.77 28.12 -7.56
N GLU A 249 12.56 28.01 -7.04
CA GLU A 249 11.32 28.48 -7.66
C GLU A 249 10.64 29.47 -6.73
N THR A 250 10.33 30.66 -7.21
CA THR A 250 9.54 31.64 -6.46
C THR A 250 8.06 31.32 -6.63
N LEU A 251 7.37 30.99 -5.52
CA LEU A 251 5.94 30.66 -5.51
C LEU A 251 5.03 31.88 -5.43
N GLY A 252 5.60 33.02 -5.02
CA GLY A 252 4.88 34.28 -4.86
C GLY A 252 4.88 34.80 -3.42
N LYS A 253 4.11 35.84 -3.18
CA LYS A 253 4.01 36.53 -1.87
C LYS A 253 2.67 36.21 -1.22
N ASN A 254 2.69 35.79 0.03
CA ASN A 254 1.51 35.59 0.85
C ASN A 254 1.49 36.60 2.05
N VAL A 255 0.50 36.45 2.94
CA VAL A 255 0.37 37.30 4.15
C VAL A 255 1.56 37.18 5.12
N HIS A 256 2.38 36.14 5.02
CA HIS A 256 3.51 35.88 5.90
C HIS A 256 4.86 36.26 5.27
N GLY A 257 4.91 36.57 3.98
CA GLY A 257 6.14 36.91 3.27
C GLY A 257 6.22 36.31 1.89
N GLU A 258 7.40 36.35 1.29
CA GLU A 258 7.68 35.71 0.01
C GLU A 258 8.03 34.25 0.22
N GLN A 259 7.46 33.38 -0.62
CA GLN A 259 7.66 31.95 -0.56
C GLN A 259 8.54 31.46 -1.70
N LEU A 260 9.55 30.69 -1.34
CA LEU A 260 10.48 30.04 -2.27
C LEU A 260 10.43 28.52 -2.06
N ARG A 261 10.37 27.79 -3.16
CA ARG A 261 10.57 26.33 -3.16
C ARG A 261 12.01 26.05 -3.61
N ILE A 262 12.77 25.42 -2.75
CA ILE A 262 14.18 25.06 -2.98
C ILE A 262 14.23 23.58 -3.29
N HIS A 263 14.46 23.22 -4.54
CA HIS A 263 14.59 21.82 -4.96
C HIS A 263 15.98 21.30 -4.60
N LEU A 264 16.02 20.12 -4.02
CA LEU A 264 17.23 19.44 -3.58
C LEU A 264 17.72 18.42 -4.62
N GLY A 265 19.01 18.21 -4.68
CA GLY A 265 19.61 17.10 -5.43
C GLY A 265 19.36 15.75 -4.76
N ASP A 266 19.39 14.66 -5.54
CA ASP A 266 19.07 13.30 -5.03
C ASP A 266 20.00 12.83 -3.90
N ALA A 267 21.25 13.30 -3.87
CA ALA A 267 22.24 12.99 -2.82
C ALA A 267 22.30 14.02 -1.70
N ALA A 268 21.40 15.03 -1.66
CA ALA A 268 21.46 16.09 -0.66
C ALA A 268 21.09 15.54 0.73
N ASP A 269 21.89 15.94 1.73
CA ASP A 269 21.52 15.81 3.14
C ASP A 269 20.54 16.94 3.47
N VAL A 270 19.27 16.58 3.63
CA VAL A 270 18.17 17.52 3.88
C VAL A 270 18.43 18.33 5.15
N GLN A 271 18.91 17.72 6.23
CA GLN A 271 19.14 18.40 7.51
C GLN A 271 20.32 19.39 7.42
N ALA A 272 21.43 18.94 6.87
CA ALA A 272 22.60 19.80 6.68
C ALA A 272 22.31 20.97 5.73
N THR A 273 21.59 20.72 4.61
CA THR A 273 21.19 21.72 3.65
C THR A 273 20.21 22.73 4.28
N THR A 274 19.23 22.27 5.07
CA THR A 274 18.28 23.15 5.79
C THR A 274 19.01 24.06 6.76
N ALA A 275 19.96 23.53 7.54
CA ALA A 275 20.74 24.31 8.49
C ALA A 275 21.62 25.36 7.79
N ALA A 276 22.24 25.02 6.65
CA ALA A 276 23.05 25.94 5.87
C ALA A 276 22.19 27.08 5.25
N LEU A 277 21.05 26.74 4.68
CA LEU A 277 20.11 27.73 4.13
C LEU A 277 19.59 28.68 5.20
N ALA A 278 19.21 28.18 6.39
CA ALA A 278 18.75 29.01 7.49
C ALA A 278 19.83 30.06 7.92
N ARG A 279 21.09 29.62 8.04
CA ARG A 279 22.19 30.52 8.36
C ARG A 279 22.38 31.61 7.30
N LEU A 280 22.40 31.23 6.03
CA LEU A 280 22.57 32.16 4.93
C LEU A 280 21.45 33.19 4.83
N VAL A 281 20.20 32.81 5.08
CA VAL A 281 19.08 33.78 5.14
C VAL A 281 19.32 34.82 6.21
N LEU A 282 19.71 34.40 7.41
CA LEU A 282 19.97 35.33 8.54
C LEU A 282 21.23 36.18 8.31
N GLU A 283 22.30 35.63 7.75
CA GLU A 283 23.54 36.33 7.41
C GLU A 283 23.32 37.45 6.35
N ASN A 284 22.30 37.28 5.49
CA ASN A 284 21.90 38.28 4.51
C ASN A 284 20.85 39.31 5.05
N ASN A 285 20.72 39.41 6.38
CA ASN A 285 19.78 40.30 7.05
C ASN A 285 18.30 40.07 6.66
N ALA A 286 17.95 38.87 6.19
CA ALA A 286 16.59 38.48 5.94
C ALA A 286 15.97 37.83 7.19
N GLU A 287 14.70 38.10 7.41
CA GLU A 287 13.94 37.43 8.46
C GLU A 287 13.47 36.06 7.95
N LEU A 288 13.75 35.01 8.71
CA LEU A 288 13.32 33.67 8.43
C LEU A 288 12.01 33.38 9.17
N TYR A 289 10.89 33.33 8.45
CA TYR A 289 9.59 33.01 9.04
C TYR A 289 9.31 31.52 9.06
N GLN A 290 9.74 30.80 8.02
CA GLN A 290 9.55 29.34 7.90
C GLN A 290 10.63 28.74 7.01
N LEU A 291 11.15 27.59 7.42
CA LEU A 291 11.98 26.73 6.58
C LEU A 291 11.69 25.28 6.95
N GLN A 292 10.99 24.58 6.08
CA GLN A 292 10.58 23.22 6.34
C GLN A 292 10.75 22.31 5.12
N PRO A 293 11.07 21.02 5.32
CA PRO A 293 11.03 20.04 4.26
C PRO A 293 9.60 19.92 3.70
N GLU A 294 9.48 19.99 2.38
CA GLU A 294 8.22 19.71 1.68
C GLU A 294 8.15 18.20 1.42
N THR A 295 7.48 17.50 2.31
CA THR A 295 7.22 16.06 2.14
C THR A 295 5.99 15.88 1.25
N ARG A 296 6.14 15.06 0.21
CA ARG A 296 4.97 14.61 -0.54
C ARG A 296 4.25 13.57 0.28
N ASP A 297 3.01 13.82 0.64
CA ASP A 297 2.13 12.81 1.19
C ASP A 297 1.52 11.95 0.06
N LEU A 298 1.08 10.75 0.40
CA LEU A 298 0.42 9.87 -0.56
C LEU A 298 -0.85 10.48 -1.14
N GLU A 299 -1.53 11.36 -0.39
CA GLU A 299 -2.76 12.03 -0.84
C GLU A 299 -2.49 13.02 -1.96
N SER A 300 -1.45 13.86 -1.81
CA SER A 300 -1.07 14.82 -2.86
C SER A 300 -0.62 14.08 -4.12
N LEU A 301 0.22 13.05 -3.97
CA LEU A 301 0.67 12.25 -5.09
C LEU A 301 -0.48 11.55 -5.83
N PHE A 302 -1.43 11.00 -5.08
CA PHE A 302 -2.61 10.36 -5.63
C PHE A 302 -3.52 11.36 -6.37
N ARG A 303 -3.66 12.57 -5.82
CA ARG A 303 -4.39 13.67 -6.46
C ARG A 303 -3.71 14.10 -7.76
N ASP A 304 -2.39 14.24 -7.76
CA ASP A 304 -1.62 14.63 -8.95
C ASP A 304 -1.74 13.59 -10.06
N ILE A 305 -1.61 12.30 -9.73
CA ILE A 305 -1.80 11.20 -10.67
C ILE A 305 -3.23 11.21 -11.24
N ASN A 306 -4.24 11.50 -10.44
CA ASN A 306 -5.62 11.58 -10.90
C ASN A 306 -5.87 12.80 -11.80
N ASN A 307 -5.32 13.97 -11.46
CA ASN A 307 -5.51 15.21 -12.20
C ASN A 307 -4.78 15.21 -13.55
N ALA A 308 -3.57 14.66 -13.61
CA ALA A 308 -2.79 14.58 -14.84
C ALA A 308 -3.52 13.88 -15.99
N THR A 309 -4.46 12.98 -15.66
CA THR A 309 -5.20 12.23 -16.69
C THR A 309 -6.57 12.85 -17.01
N LEU A 310 -7.16 13.64 -16.12
CA LEU A 310 -8.32 14.43 -16.46
C LEU A 310 -7.95 15.47 -17.54
N SER A 311 -6.75 16.02 -17.46
CA SER A 311 -6.19 16.90 -18.49
C SER A 311 -5.95 16.16 -19.82
N ALA A 312 -5.37 14.95 -19.77
CA ALA A 312 -5.11 14.15 -20.97
C ALA A 312 -6.40 13.65 -21.68
N LYS A 313 -7.44 13.31 -20.92
CA LYS A 313 -8.74 12.93 -21.51
C LYS A 313 -9.46 14.12 -22.16
N LYS A 314 -9.42 15.30 -21.55
CA LYS A 314 -10.00 16.52 -22.16
C LYS A 314 -9.32 16.87 -23.48
N THR A 315 -8.01 16.70 -23.58
CA THR A 315 -7.26 16.95 -24.83
C THR A 315 -7.66 15.96 -25.94
N GLN A 316 -7.84 14.66 -25.60
CA GLN A 316 -8.25 13.64 -26.58
C GLN A 316 -9.73 13.77 -27.02
N GLU A 317 -10.62 14.27 -26.17
CA GLU A 317 -12.01 14.54 -26.55
C GLU A 317 -12.12 15.78 -27.43
N VAL A 318 -11.28 16.79 -27.24
CA VAL A 318 -11.21 17.98 -28.10
C VAL A 318 -10.66 17.62 -29.48
N ASP A 319 -9.62 16.76 -29.55
CA ASP A 319 -9.04 16.29 -30.83
C ASP A 319 -9.95 15.32 -31.61
N ARG A 320 -10.93 14.69 -30.96
CA ARG A 320 -11.93 13.85 -31.63
C ARG A 320 -13.19 14.61 -32.08
N ALA A 321 -13.37 15.83 -31.59
CA ALA A 321 -14.51 16.70 -31.90
C ALA A 321 -14.15 17.78 -32.95
N ALA A 322 -12.88 17.88 -33.35
CA ALA A 322 -12.37 18.70 -34.44
C ALA A 322 -12.11 17.84 -35.68
#